data_d4dced1ca03752886e5b33a64409b1ef
#
_entry.id   d4dced1ca03752886e5b33a64409b1ef
#
_cell.length_a   1.000
_cell.length_b   1.000
_cell.length_c   1.000
_cell.angle_alpha   90.00
_cell.angle_beta   90.00
_cell.angle_gamma   90.00
#
_symmetry.space_group_name_H-M   'P 1'
#
loop_
_entity.id
_entity.type
_entity.pdbx_description
1 polymer ?
#
loop_
_entity_poly.entity_id
_entity_poly.type
_entity_poly.pdbx_seq_one_letter_code
_entity_poly.pdbx_strand_id
1 'polypeptide(L)'
;MAKVGLQLYTVRDQLEQDFEGTIRQVAALGYQGVEFHDFFGRSAEEVKALLDELGLEVIGTHVGYQRLVDHLDEEIAYHKAIGNKYLVVPYLTEEQRQWEDVFDNLAKIGTAVKEAGLVLCYHNHDFELTEKLDDKPVFDAMFESVPADLLQVEMDTCWVHYGGYDPVEYIESYTGRLPLVHLKDMSRDGDGKAVTVELGKGEVNLSAIADAAVGADVEWIVVEQDFCANPPIQSIETSIQWIKEYANQGGQLNV
;
A
#
# COMPACT_ATOMS: atom_id res chain seq x y z
N MET A 1 13.68 4.02 11.68
CA MET A 1 12.25 4.32 12.02
C MET A 1 11.49 4.46 10.72
N ALA A 2 10.40 3.73 10.58
CA ALA A 2 9.55 3.80 9.40
C ALA A 2 8.87 5.17 9.31
N LYS A 3 8.76 5.72 8.10
CA LYS A 3 7.98 6.93 7.81
C LYS A 3 6.49 6.58 7.71
N VAL A 4 5.64 7.56 7.88
CA VAL A 4 4.18 7.37 7.80
C VAL A 4 3.59 8.14 6.63
N GLY A 5 2.84 7.44 5.79
CA GLY A 5 2.15 8.00 4.65
C GLY A 5 0.69 7.59 4.56
N LEU A 6 0.03 8.05 3.52
CA LEU A 6 -1.39 7.79 3.24
C LEU A 6 -1.55 7.19 1.85
N GLN A 7 -2.31 6.08 1.74
CA GLN A 7 -2.84 5.63 0.47
C GLN A 7 -4.05 6.52 0.10
N LEU A 8 -3.89 7.24 -0.99
CA LEU A 8 -4.85 8.27 -1.44
C LEU A 8 -6.20 7.71 -1.92
N TYR A 9 -6.29 6.40 -2.15
CA TYR A 9 -7.56 5.73 -2.41
C TYR A 9 -8.59 5.98 -1.29
N THR A 10 -8.11 6.16 -0.06
CA THR A 10 -8.93 6.51 1.12
C THR A 10 -9.73 7.80 0.92
N VAL A 11 -9.17 8.78 0.21
CA VAL A 11 -9.76 10.11 -0.04
C VAL A 11 -10.08 10.34 -1.53
N ARG A 12 -10.29 9.26 -2.30
CA ARG A 12 -10.47 9.30 -3.76
C ARG A 12 -11.58 10.23 -4.23
N ASP A 13 -12.73 10.24 -3.53
CA ASP A 13 -13.88 11.09 -3.90
C ASP A 13 -13.56 12.59 -3.73
N GLN A 14 -12.74 12.94 -2.75
CA GLN A 14 -12.27 14.31 -2.53
C GLN A 14 -11.24 14.72 -3.57
N LEU A 15 -10.33 13.79 -3.93
CA LEU A 15 -9.32 14.03 -4.99
C LEU A 15 -9.97 14.27 -6.35
N GLU A 16 -11.03 13.52 -6.68
CA GLU A 16 -11.78 13.74 -7.92
C GLU A 16 -12.39 15.14 -7.98
N GLN A 17 -12.87 15.67 -6.85
CA GLN A 17 -13.50 16.99 -6.74
C GLN A 17 -12.47 18.12 -6.65
N ASP A 18 -11.45 17.97 -5.82
CA ASP A 18 -10.41 18.97 -5.56
C ASP A 18 -9.08 18.29 -5.21
N PHE A 19 -8.30 17.94 -6.23
CA PHE A 19 -7.04 17.25 -6.08
C PHE A 19 -6.04 18.02 -5.21
N GLU A 20 -5.78 19.29 -5.56
CA GLU A 20 -4.78 20.09 -4.84
C GLU A 20 -5.21 20.37 -3.40
N GLY A 21 -6.47 20.79 -3.18
CA GLY A 21 -6.98 21.04 -1.85
C GLY A 21 -6.95 19.81 -0.96
N THR A 22 -7.23 18.63 -1.51
CA THR A 22 -7.17 17.37 -0.78
C THR A 22 -5.73 17.01 -0.40
N ILE A 23 -4.76 17.08 -1.33
CA ILE A 23 -3.34 16.83 -1.03
C ILE A 23 -2.80 17.80 0.03
N ARG A 24 -3.19 19.10 -0.03
CA ARG A 24 -2.84 20.10 0.99
C ARG A 24 -3.40 19.74 2.37
N GLN A 25 -4.63 19.21 2.44
CA GLN A 25 -5.20 18.72 3.69
C GLN A 25 -4.43 17.52 4.25
N VAL A 26 -4.05 16.56 3.40
CA VAL A 26 -3.22 15.40 3.80
C VAL A 26 -1.88 15.87 4.38
N ALA A 27 -1.19 16.80 3.72
CA ALA A 27 0.05 17.39 4.23
C ALA A 27 -0.16 18.11 5.57
N ALA A 28 -1.23 18.91 5.69
CA ALA A 28 -1.54 19.66 6.92
C ALA A 28 -1.82 18.75 8.13
N LEU A 29 -2.31 17.54 7.92
CA LEU A 29 -2.53 16.54 8.96
C LEU A 29 -1.20 15.92 9.47
N GLY A 30 -0.10 16.05 8.70
CA GLY A 30 1.23 15.60 9.09
C GLY A 30 1.65 14.26 8.50
N TYR A 31 0.96 13.77 7.47
CA TYR A 31 1.49 12.67 6.67
C TYR A 31 2.77 13.12 5.96
N GLN A 32 3.77 12.24 5.88
CA GLN A 32 5.10 12.56 5.30
C GLN A 32 5.20 12.20 3.83
N GLY A 33 4.31 11.33 3.35
CA GLY A 33 4.25 10.90 1.97
C GLY A 33 2.86 10.42 1.59
N VAL A 34 2.68 10.24 0.29
CA VAL A 34 1.44 9.76 -0.30
C VAL A 34 1.71 8.62 -1.27
N GLU A 35 0.80 7.66 -1.29
CA GLU A 35 0.73 6.62 -2.29
C GLU A 35 -0.47 6.88 -3.19
N PHE A 36 -0.24 6.87 -4.50
CA PHE A 36 -1.26 7.19 -5.49
C PHE A 36 -2.00 5.94 -5.97
N HIS A 37 -3.23 6.14 -6.42
CA HIS A 37 -4.01 5.16 -7.19
C HIS A 37 -4.47 5.74 -8.54
N ASP A 38 -4.51 7.06 -8.66
CA ASP A 38 -4.84 7.81 -9.87
C ASP A 38 -4.25 9.21 -9.79
N PHE A 39 -3.97 9.83 -10.92
CA PHE A 39 -3.49 11.20 -11.03
C PHE A 39 -4.55 12.17 -11.57
N PHE A 40 -5.73 11.67 -11.89
CA PHE A 40 -6.86 12.47 -12.39
C PHE A 40 -6.49 13.37 -13.58
N GLY A 41 -5.70 12.81 -14.51
CA GLY A 41 -5.28 13.47 -15.75
C GLY A 41 -4.20 14.54 -15.59
N ARG A 42 -3.55 14.64 -14.44
CA ARG A 42 -2.47 15.61 -14.21
C ARG A 42 -1.15 15.13 -14.80
N SER A 43 -0.37 16.07 -15.28
CA SER A 43 0.98 15.81 -15.75
C SER A 43 1.92 15.50 -14.57
N ALA A 44 3.02 14.81 -14.86
CA ALA A 44 4.03 14.51 -13.85
C ALA A 44 4.64 15.78 -13.24
N GLU A 45 4.80 16.84 -14.05
CA GLU A 45 5.31 18.13 -13.61
C GLU A 45 4.38 18.80 -12.61
N GLU A 46 3.06 18.78 -12.85
CA GLU A 46 2.06 19.36 -11.95
C GLU A 46 2.03 18.62 -10.61
N VAL A 47 2.02 17.28 -10.65
CA VAL A 47 2.04 16.45 -9.43
C VAL A 47 3.31 16.70 -8.64
N LYS A 48 4.47 16.63 -9.30
CA LYS A 48 5.76 16.83 -8.63
C LYS A 48 5.88 18.21 -8.00
N ALA A 49 5.48 19.26 -8.71
CA ALA A 49 5.54 20.63 -8.22
C ALA A 49 4.68 20.82 -6.95
N LEU A 50 3.48 20.23 -6.90
CA LEU A 50 2.61 20.27 -5.73
C LEU A 50 3.24 19.54 -4.53
N LEU A 51 3.77 18.35 -4.74
CA LEU A 51 4.39 17.56 -3.67
C LEU A 51 5.66 18.23 -3.13
N ASP A 52 6.51 18.77 -4.03
CA ASP A 52 7.72 19.52 -3.64
C ASP A 52 7.35 20.78 -2.82
N GLU A 53 6.29 21.52 -3.20
CA GLU A 53 5.79 22.66 -2.44
C GLU A 53 5.36 22.28 -1.02
N LEU A 54 4.73 21.11 -0.88
CA LEU A 54 4.18 20.64 0.39
C LEU A 54 5.18 19.84 1.24
N GLY A 55 6.32 19.48 0.68
CA GLY A 55 7.31 18.61 1.34
C GLY A 55 6.82 17.18 1.51
N LEU A 56 5.88 16.72 0.67
CA LEU A 56 5.40 15.34 0.66
C LEU A 56 6.27 14.47 -0.26
N GLU A 57 6.62 13.28 0.21
CA GLU A 57 7.30 12.28 -0.61
C GLU A 57 6.29 11.43 -1.40
N VAL A 58 6.66 10.99 -2.61
CA VAL A 58 5.93 9.93 -3.32
C VAL A 58 6.41 8.60 -2.76
N ILE A 59 5.51 7.85 -2.13
CA ILE A 59 5.81 6.52 -1.60
C ILE A 59 5.81 5.52 -2.73
N GLY A 60 4.67 5.38 -3.37
CA GLY A 60 4.37 4.41 -4.39
C GLY A 60 3.16 4.81 -5.22
N THR A 61 2.82 3.96 -6.17
CA THR A 61 1.58 4.09 -6.93
C THR A 61 1.00 2.72 -7.22
N HIS A 62 -0.28 2.56 -6.90
CA HIS A 62 -1.08 1.42 -7.32
C HIS A 62 -1.40 1.54 -8.81
N VAL A 63 -0.85 0.66 -9.62
CA VAL A 63 -1.06 0.61 -11.07
C VAL A 63 -1.74 -0.70 -11.43
N GLY A 64 -2.90 -0.63 -12.07
CA GLY A 64 -3.67 -1.82 -12.45
C GLY A 64 -2.83 -2.80 -13.28
N TYR A 65 -2.92 -4.09 -12.98
CA TYR A 65 -2.12 -5.15 -13.59
C TYR A 65 -2.14 -5.11 -15.13
N GLN A 66 -3.33 -4.96 -15.74
CA GLN A 66 -3.44 -4.90 -17.19
C GLN A 66 -2.74 -3.67 -17.79
N ARG A 67 -2.74 -2.55 -17.07
CA ARG A 67 -2.04 -1.33 -17.49
C ARG A 67 -0.52 -1.54 -17.51
N LEU A 68 0.02 -2.26 -16.53
CA LEU A 68 1.44 -2.64 -16.52
C LEU A 68 1.80 -3.63 -17.63
N VAL A 69 0.86 -4.53 -18.00
CA VAL A 69 1.08 -5.45 -19.12
C VAL A 69 1.12 -4.72 -20.48
N ASP A 70 0.21 -3.76 -20.68
CA ASP A 70 -0.01 -3.15 -22.00
C ASP A 70 0.78 -1.86 -22.22
N HIS A 71 1.11 -1.11 -21.15
CA HIS A 71 1.64 0.28 -21.22
C HIS A 71 2.81 0.53 -20.27
N LEU A 72 3.65 -0.48 -20.00
CA LEU A 72 4.71 -0.42 -18.98
C LEU A 72 5.68 0.75 -19.19
N ASP A 73 6.08 1.02 -20.42
CA ASP A 73 7.05 2.10 -20.71
C ASP A 73 6.47 3.49 -20.37
N GLU A 74 5.17 3.70 -20.60
CA GLU A 74 4.48 4.94 -20.24
C GLU A 74 4.44 5.13 -18.73
N GLU A 75 4.10 4.05 -18.00
CA GLU A 75 4.06 4.06 -16.54
C GLU A 75 5.47 4.33 -15.97
N ILE A 76 6.48 3.62 -16.42
CA ILE A 76 7.87 3.85 -15.99
C ILE A 76 8.28 5.31 -16.22
N ALA A 77 7.99 5.87 -17.37
CA ALA A 77 8.38 7.25 -17.71
C ALA A 77 7.69 8.27 -16.78
N TYR A 78 6.38 8.12 -16.56
CA TYR A 78 5.61 9.01 -15.69
C TYR A 78 6.10 8.91 -14.24
N HIS A 79 6.24 7.70 -13.71
CA HIS A 79 6.62 7.47 -12.32
C HIS A 79 8.04 7.93 -12.00
N LYS A 80 8.97 7.78 -12.94
CA LYS A 80 10.30 8.40 -12.81
C LYS A 80 10.25 9.92 -12.74
N ALA A 81 9.37 10.54 -13.55
CA ALA A 81 9.26 12.00 -13.60
C ALA A 81 8.71 12.59 -12.28
N ILE A 82 7.81 11.91 -11.59
CA ILE A 82 7.32 12.33 -10.27
C ILE A 82 8.25 11.97 -9.11
N GLY A 83 9.32 11.19 -9.37
CA GLY A 83 10.23 10.71 -8.32
C GLY A 83 9.70 9.52 -7.52
N ASN A 84 8.73 8.78 -8.06
CA ASN A 84 8.23 7.55 -7.47
C ASN A 84 9.31 6.46 -7.41
N LYS A 85 9.30 5.66 -6.35
CA LYS A 85 10.20 4.52 -6.18
C LYS A 85 9.50 3.18 -6.42
N TYR A 86 8.25 3.06 -5.98
CA TYR A 86 7.52 1.80 -5.97
C TYR A 86 6.34 1.83 -6.94
N LEU A 87 6.36 0.91 -7.92
CA LEU A 87 5.17 0.55 -8.71
C LEU A 87 4.52 -0.65 -8.05
N VAL A 88 3.25 -0.55 -7.73
CA VAL A 88 2.54 -1.59 -6.99
C VAL A 88 1.41 -2.15 -7.83
N VAL A 89 1.34 -3.47 -7.97
CA VAL A 89 0.15 -4.16 -8.48
C VAL A 89 -0.84 -4.30 -7.32
N PRO A 90 -1.99 -3.58 -7.36
CA PRO A 90 -2.86 -3.49 -6.19
C PRO A 90 -3.89 -4.60 -6.10
N TYR A 91 -4.28 -5.19 -7.22
CA TYR A 91 -5.41 -6.10 -7.29
C TYR A 91 -5.45 -6.86 -8.62
N LEU A 92 -5.96 -8.07 -8.56
CA LEU A 92 -6.27 -8.89 -9.74
C LEU A 92 -7.75 -9.29 -9.73
N THR A 93 -8.46 -9.03 -10.83
CA THR A 93 -9.82 -9.55 -10.98
C THR A 93 -9.81 -11.07 -11.11
N GLU A 94 -10.94 -11.73 -10.85
CA GLU A 94 -11.03 -13.19 -10.96
C GLU A 94 -10.58 -13.70 -12.34
N GLU A 95 -10.91 -12.97 -13.42
CA GLU A 95 -10.53 -13.31 -14.79
C GLU A 95 -9.01 -13.21 -15.03
N GLN A 96 -8.32 -12.38 -14.27
CA GLN A 96 -6.86 -12.18 -14.35
C GLN A 96 -6.07 -13.24 -13.59
N ARG A 97 -6.69 -13.99 -12.66
CA ARG A 97 -6.02 -14.92 -11.74
C ARG A 97 -5.60 -16.24 -12.39
N GLN A 98 -5.00 -16.15 -13.59
CA GLN A 98 -4.27 -17.27 -14.18
C GLN A 98 -2.86 -17.26 -13.59
N TRP A 99 -2.69 -17.85 -12.39
CA TRP A 99 -1.55 -17.60 -11.52
C TRP A 99 -0.19 -17.87 -12.15
N GLU A 100 -0.03 -18.93 -12.94
CA GLU A 100 1.24 -19.21 -13.63
C GLU A 100 1.59 -18.09 -14.62
N ASP A 101 0.61 -17.63 -15.42
CA ASP A 101 0.80 -16.52 -16.36
C ASP A 101 1.06 -15.19 -15.61
N VAL A 102 0.40 -14.99 -14.47
CA VAL A 102 0.60 -13.81 -13.61
C VAL A 102 2.04 -13.77 -13.10
N PHE A 103 2.55 -14.90 -12.56
CA PHE A 103 3.93 -14.94 -12.03
C PHE A 103 4.97 -14.68 -13.10
N ASP A 104 4.79 -15.26 -14.29
CA ASP A 104 5.66 -15.02 -15.46
C ASP A 104 5.62 -13.55 -15.90
N ASN A 105 4.46 -12.92 -15.90
CA ASN A 105 4.31 -11.51 -16.27
C ASN A 105 4.91 -10.60 -15.19
N LEU A 106 4.68 -10.87 -13.91
CA LEU A 106 5.29 -10.12 -12.81
C LEU A 106 6.83 -10.17 -12.89
N ALA A 107 7.42 -11.32 -13.23
CA ALA A 107 8.86 -11.42 -13.43
C ALA A 107 9.36 -10.57 -14.62
N LYS A 108 8.62 -10.54 -15.73
CA LYS A 108 8.95 -9.69 -16.92
C LYS A 108 8.82 -8.20 -16.59
N ILE A 109 7.69 -7.80 -15.97
CA ILE A 109 7.44 -6.42 -15.54
C ILE A 109 8.52 -5.99 -14.54
N GLY A 110 8.80 -6.83 -13.53
CA GLY A 110 9.82 -6.56 -12.52
C GLY A 110 11.21 -6.37 -13.10
N THR A 111 11.56 -7.12 -14.16
CA THR A 111 12.82 -6.94 -14.87
C THR A 111 12.93 -5.54 -15.48
N ALA A 112 11.91 -5.10 -16.23
CA ALA A 112 11.90 -3.77 -16.86
C ALA A 112 11.85 -2.64 -15.82
N VAL A 113 11.04 -2.79 -14.77
CA VAL A 113 10.93 -1.82 -13.66
C VAL A 113 12.28 -1.66 -12.95
N LYS A 114 12.97 -2.76 -12.67
CA LYS A 114 14.30 -2.77 -12.06
C LYS A 114 15.36 -2.13 -12.96
N GLU A 115 15.38 -2.44 -14.27
CA GLU A 115 16.28 -1.81 -15.25
C GLU A 115 16.07 -0.30 -15.33
N ALA A 116 14.85 0.18 -15.10
CA ALA A 116 14.52 1.59 -15.02
C ALA A 116 14.93 2.26 -13.70
N GLY A 117 15.39 1.49 -12.71
CA GLY A 117 15.78 1.97 -11.38
C GLY A 117 14.61 2.15 -10.40
N LEU A 118 13.47 1.51 -10.70
CA LEU A 118 12.29 1.45 -9.83
C LEU A 118 12.18 0.07 -9.17
N VAL A 119 11.20 -0.12 -8.30
CA VAL A 119 10.90 -1.37 -7.60
C VAL A 119 9.46 -1.76 -7.88
N LEU A 120 9.24 -3.00 -8.31
CA LEU A 120 7.90 -3.57 -8.41
C LEU A 120 7.49 -4.19 -7.08
N CYS A 121 6.30 -3.84 -6.60
CA CYS A 121 5.67 -4.46 -5.45
C CYS A 121 4.33 -5.10 -5.83
N TYR A 122 3.87 -6.03 -5.00
CA TYR A 122 2.53 -6.58 -5.04
C TYR A 122 1.85 -6.33 -3.71
N HIS A 123 0.61 -5.80 -3.75
CA HIS A 123 -0.25 -5.55 -2.61
C HIS A 123 -1.31 -6.64 -2.52
N ASN A 124 -1.45 -7.24 -1.34
CA ASN A 124 -2.38 -8.33 -1.13
C ASN A 124 -3.75 -7.87 -0.65
N HIS A 125 -4.75 -8.69 -0.99
CA HIS A 125 -6.04 -8.77 -0.33
C HIS A 125 -6.16 -10.11 0.41
N ASP A 126 -7.36 -10.50 0.79
CA ASP A 126 -7.61 -11.77 1.47
C ASP A 126 -7.57 -12.98 0.51
N PHE A 127 -7.88 -12.77 -0.76
CA PHE A 127 -7.98 -13.89 -1.71
C PHE A 127 -6.62 -14.54 -2.01
N GLU A 128 -5.51 -13.83 -2.01
CA GLU A 128 -4.18 -14.40 -2.20
C GLU A 128 -3.76 -15.32 -1.04
N LEU A 129 -4.39 -15.13 0.11
CA LEU A 129 -4.15 -15.93 1.31
C LEU A 129 -5.11 -17.12 1.41
N THR A 130 -6.33 -16.97 0.90
CA THR A 130 -7.37 -18.00 0.95
C THR A 130 -7.36 -18.93 -0.25
N GLU A 131 -7.03 -18.42 -1.46
CA GLU A 131 -6.76 -19.25 -2.64
C GLU A 131 -5.43 -19.98 -2.50
N LYS A 132 -5.36 -21.21 -3.04
CA LYS A 132 -4.17 -22.06 -2.89
C LYS A 132 -3.70 -22.64 -4.20
N LEU A 133 -2.36 -22.72 -4.34
CA LEU A 133 -1.65 -23.51 -5.33
C LEU A 133 -0.86 -24.59 -4.59
N ASP A 134 -1.11 -25.86 -4.92
CA ASP A 134 -0.45 -27.01 -4.28
C ASP A 134 -0.47 -26.95 -2.74
N ASP A 135 -1.66 -26.68 -2.17
CA ASP A 135 -1.91 -26.50 -0.73
C ASP A 135 -1.24 -25.28 -0.06
N LYS A 136 -0.52 -24.45 -0.80
CA LYS A 136 0.13 -23.22 -0.33
C LYS A 136 -0.72 -21.99 -0.69
N PRO A 137 -0.83 -20.96 0.16
CA PRO A 137 -1.42 -19.69 -0.23
C PRO A 137 -0.80 -19.14 -1.51
N VAL A 138 -1.61 -18.60 -2.39
CA VAL A 138 -1.14 -17.98 -3.65
C VAL A 138 -0.12 -16.88 -3.37
N PHE A 139 -0.32 -16.12 -2.29
CA PHE A 139 0.64 -15.11 -1.84
C PHE A 139 2.05 -15.70 -1.70
N ASP A 140 2.20 -16.76 -0.93
CA ASP A 140 3.50 -17.39 -0.71
C ASP A 140 4.06 -18.02 -1.99
N ALA A 141 3.21 -18.67 -2.79
CA ALA A 141 3.60 -19.26 -4.07
C ALA A 141 4.14 -18.21 -5.05
N MET A 142 3.51 -17.02 -5.11
CA MET A 142 3.95 -15.89 -5.92
C MET A 142 5.36 -15.44 -5.55
N PHE A 143 5.59 -15.21 -4.26
CA PHE A 143 6.88 -14.72 -3.79
C PHE A 143 7.99 -15.79 -3.76
N GLU A 144 7.65 -17.06 -3.79
CA GLU A 144 8.62 -18.13 -4.04
C GLU A 144 8.97 -18.26 -5.53
N SER A 145 8.00 -18.04 -6.42
CA SER A 145 8.17 -18.18 -7.87
C SER A 145 8.90 -17.00 -8.51
N VAL A 146 8.61 -15.77 -8.05
CA VAL A 146 9.23 -14.55 -8.61
C VAL A 146 10.43 -14.15 -7.75
N PRO A 147 11.63 -13.93 -8.35
CA PRO A 147 12.82 -13.52 -7.61
C PRO A 147 12.63 -12.25 -6.78
N ALA A 148 13.25 -12.23 -5.58
CA ALA A 148 13.09 -11.12 -4.64
C ALA A 148 13.61 -9.76 -5.16
N ASP A 149 14.53 -9.77 -6.08
CA ASP A 149 15.06 -8.57 -6.73
C ASP A 149 14.20 -8.05 -7.90
N LEU A 150 13.14 -8.80 -8.26
CA LEU A 150 12.16 -8.43 -9.28
C LEU A 150 10.79 -8.08 -8.70
N LEU A 151 10.41 -8.65 -7.55
CA LEU A 151 9.13 -8.39 -6.92
C LEU A 151 9.31 -8.29 -5.41
N GLN A 152 8.90 -7.18 -4.83
CA GLN A 152 8.87 -6.92 -3.39
C GLN A 152 7.43 -6.99 -2.87
N VAL A 153 7.28 -7.05 -1.55
CA VAL A 153 5.98 -7.11 -0.88
C VAL A 153 5.55 -5.71 -0.46
N GLU A 154 4.33 -5.34 -0.80
CA GLU A 154 3.57 -4.34 -0.06
C GLU A 154 2.48 -5.09 0.71
N MET A 155 2.67 -5.26 2.01
CA MET A 155 1.77 -6.10 2.80
C MET A 155 0.62 -5.31 3.38
N ASP A 156 -0.60 -5.66 3.00
CA ASP A 156 -1.79 -5.23 3.73
C ASP A 156 -2.08 -6.18 4.89
N THR A 157 -1.77 -5.70 6.09
CA THR A 157 -1.86 -6.48 7.32
C THR A 157 -3.29 -6.74 7.80
N CYS A 158 -4.22 -5.87 7.42
CA CYS A 158 -5.64 -6.07 7.69
C CYS A 158 -6.19 -7.26 6.89
N TRP A 159 -5.84 -7.35 5.60
CA TRP A 159 -6.25 -8.47 4.77
C TRP A 159 -5.53 -9.78 5.14
N VAL A 160 -4.29 -9.73 5.65
CA VAL A 160 -3.63 -10.88 6.28
C VAL A 160 -4.44 -11.37 7.48
N HIS A 161 -4.83 -10.46 8.38
CA HIS A 161 -5.66 -10.77 9.54
C HIS A 161 -7.04 -11.33 9.13
N TYR A 162 -7.69 -10.71 8.14
CA TYR A 162 -9.00 -11.16 7.66
C TYR A 162 -8.92 -12.53 6.98
N GLY A 163 -7.83 -12.82 6.26
CA GLY A 163 -7.53 -14.13 5.66
C GLY A 163 -7.23 -15.23 6.67
N GLY A 164 -7.17 -14.90 7.97
CA GLY A 164 -7.01 -15.87 9.06
C GLY A 164 -5.56 -16.17 9.44
N TYR A 165 -4.62 -15.33 9.03
CA TYR A 165 -3.19 -15.44 9.36
C TYR A 165 -2.77 -14.37 10.38
N ASP A 166 -1.63 -14.58 11.04
CA ASP A 166 -1.05 -13.60 11.95
C ASP A 166 -0.21 -12.59 11.15
N PRO A 167 -0.58 -11.29 11.11
CA PRO A 167 0.18 -10.29 10.39
C PRO A 167 1.62 -10.11 10.89
N VAL A 168 1.88 -10.33 12.18
CA VAL A 168 3.23 -10.23 12.75
C VAL A 168 4.11 -11.34 12.21
N GLU A 169 3.64 -12.58 12.21
CA GLU A 169 4.36 -13.72 11.65
C GLU A 169 4.64 -13.53 10.14
N TYR A 170 3.68 -12.95 9.40
CA TYR A 170 3.85 -12.66 7.98
C TYR A 170 4.91 -11.56 7.76
N ILE A 171 4.88 -10.46 8.50
CA ILE A 171 5.91 -9.40 8.43
C ILE A 171 7.30 -10.01 8.69
N GLU A 172 7.44 -10.81 9.74
CA GLU A 172 8.72 -11.43 10.10
C GLU A 172 9.23 -12.36 9.00
N SER A 173 8.34 -13.15 8.35
CA SER A 173 8.71 -14.09 7.28
C SER A 173 9.15 -13.39 5.99
N TYR A 174 8.73 -12.17 5.75
CA TYR A 174 9.11 -11.37 4.59
C TYR A 174 10.17 -10.29 4.88
N THR A 175 10.81 -10.33 6.04
CA THR A 175 11.91 -9.41 6.40
C THR A 175 12.99 -9.38 5.30
N GLY A 176 13.39 -8.18 4.87
CA GLY A 176 14.35 -7.96 3.78
C GLY A 176 13.73 -7.98 2.37
N ARG A 177 12.42 -8.25 2.25
CA ARG A 177 11.64 -8.20 1.01
C ARG A 177 10.36 -7.37 1.16
N LEU A 178 10.20 -6.65 2.27
CA LEU A 178 9.00 -5.94 2.68
C LEU A 178 9.30 -4.45 2.90
N PRO A 179 9.37 -3.63 1.85
CA PRO A 179 9.61 -2.19 2.02
C PRO A 179 8.38 -1.42 2.51
N LEU A 180 7.18 -1.90 2.22
CA LEU A 180 5.92 -1.20 2.45
C LEU A 180 4.94 -2.06 3.25
N VAL A 181 4.29 -1.47 4.26
CA VAL A 181 3.21 -2.08 5.03
C VAL A 181 2.01 -1.17 5.03
N HIS A 182 0.87 -1.67 4.57
CA HIS A 182 -0.41 -1.02 4.77
C HIS A 182 -0.91 -1.32 6.19
N LEU A 183 -1.06 -0.26 6.97
CA LEU A 183 -1.65 -0.31 8.30
C LEU A 183 -3.10 0.13 8.18
N LYS A 184 -3.99 -0.85 8.30
CA LYS A 184 -5.43 -0.73 8.13
C LYS A 184 -6.12 -1.44 9.29
N ASP A 185 -7.24 -0.88 9.77
CA ASP A 185 -8.03 -1.49 10.83
C ASP A 185 -9.42 -1.89 10.31
N MET A 186 -10.00 -2.90 10.91
CA MET A 186 -11.32 -3.40 10.54
C MET A 186 -12.11 -3.86 11.74
N SER A 187 -13.43 -3.87 11.58
CA SER A 187 -14.39 -4.63 12.38
C SER A 187 -15.12 -5.64 11.49
N ARG A 188 -15.96 -6.46 12.08
CA ARG A 188 -16.81 -7.39 11.33
C ARG A 188 -18.26 -6.94 11.41
N ASP A 189 -18.96 -6.98 10.28
CA ASP A 189 -20.41 -6.77 10.23
C ASP A 189 -21.18 -8.00 10.79
N GLY A 190 -22.51 -7.93 10.75
CA GLY A 190 -23.38 -9.00 11.23
C GLY A 190 -23.25 -10.34 10.47
N ASP A 191 -22.67 -10.32 9.28
CA ASP A 191 -22.40 -11.48 8.43
C ASP A 191 -20.92 -11.94 8.53
N GLY A 192 -20.11 -11.28 9.37
CA GLY A 192 -18.69 -11.58 9.57
C GLY A 192 -17.76 -11.01 8.49
N LYS A 193 -18.26 -10.14 7.61
CA LYS A 193 -17.45 -9.48 6.57
C LYS A 193 -16.64 -8.34 7.17
N ALA A 194 -15.44 -8.14 6.62
CA ALA A 194 -14.60 -7.02 6.98
C ALA A 194 -15.26 -5.68 6.62
N VAL A 195 -15.25 -4.77 7.58
CA VAL A 195 -15.63 -3.36 7.42
C VAL A 195 -14.45 -2.53 7.90
N THR A 196 -13.80 -1.81 6.99
CA THR A 196 -12.65 -0.97 7.33
C THR A 196 -13.09 0.22 8.19
N VAL A 197 -12.29 0.52 9.19
CA VAL A 197 -12.53 1.60 10.17
C VAL A 197 -11.25 2.39 10.40
N GLU A 198 -11.37 3.53 11.08
CA GLU A 198 -10.21 4.32 11.48
C GLU A 198 -9.29 3.52 12.40
N LEU A 199 -7.98 3.77 12.33
CA LEU A 199 -6.99 3.09 13.18
C LEU A 199 -7.36 3.21 14.67
N GLY A 200 -7.32 2.08 15.36
CA GLY A 200 -7.68 1.95 16.77
C GLY A 200 -9.18 1.87 17.05
N LYS A 201 -10.02 1.72 16.04
CA LYS A 201 -11.48 1.54 16.17
C LYS A 201 -11.95 0.12 15.85
N GLY A 202 -11.06 -0.72 15.36
CA GLY A 202 -11.34 -2.10 14.96
C GLY A 202 -10.73 -3.15 15.89
N GLU A 203 -10.49 -4.32 15.32
CA GLU A 203 -10.01 -5.52 16.05
C GLU A 203 -8.54 -5.87 15.75
N VAL A 204 -7.88 -5.17 14.79
CA VAL A 204 -6.52 -5.49 14.36
C VAL A 204 -5.51 -5.03 15.42
N ASN A 205 -4.50 -5.87 15.72
CA ASN A 205 -3.47 -5.52 16.69
C ASN A 205 -2.41 -4.59 16.08
N LEU A 206 -2.80 -3.34 15.84
CA LEU A 206 -2.01 -2.34 15.12
C LEU A 206 -0.64 -2.06 15.78
N SER A 207 -0.56 -2.05 17.12
CA SER A 207 0.68 -1.78 17.83
C SER A 207 1.71 -2.88 17.60
N ALA A 208 1.30 -4.16 17.68
CA ALA A 208 2.20 -5.27 17.40
C ALA A 208 2.65 -5.29 15.93
N ILE A 209 1.76 -4.95 15.00
CA ILE A 209 2.08 -4.81 13.57
C ILE A 209 3.10 -3.69 13.35
N ALA A 210 2.90 -2.52 13.95
CA ALA A 210 3.84 -1.40 13.84
C ALA A 210 5.21 -1.73 14.43
N ASP A 211 5.27 -2.41 15.58
CA ASP A 211 6.51 -2.87 16.19
C ASP A 211 7.24 -3.88 15.28
N ALA A 212 6.52 -4.86 14.72
CA ALA A 212 7.07 -5.86 13.79
C ALA A 212 7.58 -5.20 12.50
N ALA A 213 6.83 -4.26 11.91
CA ALA A 213 7.24 -3.53 10.72
C ALA A 213 8.54 -2.74 10.94
N VAL A 214 8.67 -2.08 12.09
CA VAL A 214 9.92 -1.40 12.47
C VAL A 214 11.05 -2.42 12.65
N GLY A 215 10.79 -3.57 13.28
CA GLY A 215 11.76 -4.65 13.46
C GLY A 215 12.23 -5.27 12.14
N ALA A 216 11.39 -5.26 11.11
CA ALA A 216 11.70 -5.75 9.76
C ALA A 216 12.33 -4.68 8.85
N ASP A 217 12.69 -3.51 9.36
CA ASP A 217 13.25 -2.38 8.61
C ASP A 217 12.34 -1.90 7.45
N VAL A 218 11.02 -1.94 7.63
CA VAL A 218 10.04 -1.40 6.68
C VAL A 218 10.30 0.09 6.46
N GLU A 219 10.30 0.53 5.20
CA GLU A 219 10.59 1.93 4.85
C GLU A 219 9.39 2.84 5.16
N TRP A 220 8.18 2.37 4.79
CA TRP A 220 6.94 3.12 4.97
C TRP A 220 5.85 2.28 5.61
N ILE A 221 5.16 2.88 6.57
CA ILE A 221 3.84 2.48 7.01
C ILE A 221 2.83 3.39 6.31
N VAL A 222 1.96 2.78 5.51
CA VAL A 222 0.96 3.48 4.70
C VAL A 222 -0.40 3.25 5.34
N VAL A 223 -1.01 4.32 5.82
CA VAL A 223 -2.38 4.28 6.36
C VAL A 223 -3.36 4.16 5.21
N GLU A 224 -4.33 3.27 5.33
CA GLU A 224 -5.40 3.12 4.35
C GLU A 224 -6.73 2.74 4.99
N GLN A 225 -7.83 3.17 4.35
CA GLN A 225 -9.19 2.75 4.67
C GLN A 225 -10.02 2.70 3.39
N ASP A 226 -10.51 1.52 2.99
CA ASP A 226 -11.21 1.33 1.71
C ASP A 226 -12.57 2.04 1.68
N PHE A 227 -13.27 2.02 2.79
CA PHE A 227 -14.58 2.64 2.97
C PHE A 227 -14.64 3.40 4.29
N CYS A 228 -14.98 4.68 4.22
CA CYS A 228 -15.12 5.52 5.40
C CYS A 228 -16.61 5.71 5.74
N ALA A 229 -17.01 5.36 6.96
CA ALA A 229 -18.35 5.65 7.47
C ALA A 229 -18.51 7.16 7.80
N ASN A 230 -17.42 7.80 8.17
CA ASN A 230 -17.30 9.24 8.38
C ASN A 230 -16.78 9.93 7.11
N PRO A 231 -16.83 11.28 7.01
CA PRO A 231 -16.13 11.98 5.95
C PRO A 231 -14.66 11.58 5.88
N PRO A 232 -14.11 11.17 4.71
CA PRO A 232 -12.77 10.58 4.61
C PRO A 232 -11.65 11.42 5.21
N ILE A 233 -11.71 12.74 5.11
CA ILE A 233 -10.72 13.63 5.77
C ILE A 233 -10.75 13.49 7.30
N GLN A 234 -11.92 13.33 7.92
CA GLN A 234 -12.02 13.07 9.36
C GLN A 234 -11.48 11.68 9.72
N SER A 235 -11.70 10.69 8.85
CA SER A 235 -11.18 9.34 9.06
C SER A 235 -9.66 9.32 9.04
N ILE A 236 -9.02 9.97 8.06
CA ILE A 236 -7.54 10.04 7.99
C ILE A 236 -6.96 10.90 9.12
N GLU A 237 -7.68 11.94 9.58
CA GLU A 237 -7.31 12.71 10.78
C GLU A 237 -7.34 11.83 12.03
N THR A 238 -8.38 11.04 12.22
CA THR A 238 -8.48 10.09 13.34
C THR A 238 -7.34 9.06 13.30
N SER A 239 -7.05 8.52 12.13
CA SER A 239 -6.00 7.52 11.94
C SER A 239 -4.60 8.08 12.23
N ILE A 240 -4.27 9.28 11.75
CA ILE A 240 -2.96 9.89 12.04
C ILE A 240 -2.83 10.29 13.52
N GLN A 241 -3.92 10.60 14.22
CA GLN A 241 -3.89 10.83 15.67
C GLN A 241 -3.53 9.55 16.41
N TRP A 242 -4.09 8.39 16.04
CA TRP A 242 -3.69 7.12 16.62
C TRP A 242 -2.18 6.86 16.44
N ILE A 243 -1.63 7.11 15.26
CA ILE A 243 -0.18 6.99 14.99
C ILE A 243 0.64 7.88 15.93
N LYS A 244 0.23 9.16 16.09
CA LYS A 244 0.90 10.12 16.99
C LYS A 244 0.84 9.68 18.45
N GLU A 245 -0.31 9.16 18.88
CA GLU A 245 -0.47 8.62 20.24
C GLU A 245 0.42 7.39 20.46
N TYR A 246 0.48 6.45 19.50
CA TYR A 246 1.37 5.31 19.54
C TYR A 246 2.84 5.74 19.65
N ALA A 247 3.29 6.68 18.84
CA ALA A 247 4.66 7.22 18.89
C ALA A 247 4.96 7.88 20.25
N ASN A 248 4.03 8.67 20.81
CA ASN A 248 4.16 9.30 22.12
C ASN A 248 4.23 8.29 23.28
N GLN A 249 3.73 7.09 23.10
CA GLN A 249 3.80 5.99 24.08
C GLN A 249 5.09 5.15 23.95
N GLY A 250 6.00 5.53 23.06
CA GLY A 250 7.29 4.89 22.86
C GLY A 250 7.40 4.05 21.59
N GLY A 251 6.37 4.04 20.75
CA GLY A 251 6.43 3.43 19.42
C GLY A 251 7.47 4.11 18.53
N GLN A 252 8.14 3.32 17.69
CA GLN A 252 9.30 3.79 16.91
C GLN A 252 8.90 4.22 15.47
N LEU A 253 7.81 4.97 15.33
CA LEU A 253 7.43 5.59 14.06
C LEU A 253 7.94 7.03 13.99
N ASN A 254 8.30 7.44 12.78
CA ASN A 254 8.65 8.83 12.50
C ASN A 254 7.36 9.57 12.10
N VAL A 255 6.91 10.52 12.93
CA VAL A 255 5.68 11.32 12.73
C VAL A 255 5.94 12.77 13.10
#